data_6ce6eb37fb28d63fe0ee5b62e2ed71de
#
_entry.id   6ce6eb37fb28d63fe0ee5b62e2ed71de
#
_cell.length_a   1.000
_cell.length_b   1.000
_cell.length_c   1.000
_cell.angle_alpha   90.00
_cell.angle_beta   90.00
_cell.angle_gamma   90.00
#
_symmetry.space_group_name_H-M   'P 1'
#
loop_
_entity.id
_entity.type
_entity.pdbx_description
1 polymer ?
#
loop_
_entity_poly.entity_id
_entity_poly.type
_entity_poly.pdbx_seq_one_letter_code
_entity_poly.pdbx_strand_id
1 'polypeptide(L)'
;VRFLRAIRGRKRSIKFSRENVWARDRGTCQYCGDKVTRAGFTYDHVIPRAQGGQTEWTNVAVACGPCNQRKGGRTPQQAGMTLRTQPVRPKTLPNVLRFTLTWAPGMPPTCKDFLASYHYWSDELEA
;
A
#
# COMPACT_ATOMS: atom_id res chain seq x y z
N VAL A 1 21.20 -38.16 6.60
CA VAL A 1 21.72 -36.92 6.01
C VAL A 1 20.84 -36.38 4.88
N ARG A 2 19.75 -37.07 4.56
CA ARG A 2 18.79 -36.60 3.51
C ARG A 2 17.72 -35.63 3.98
N PHE A 3 17.69 -35.31 5.27
CA PHE A 3 16.64 -34.47 5.86
C PHE A 3 16.92 -32.98 5.91
N LEU A 4 18.07 -32.52 5.40
CA LEU A 4 18.43 -31.11 5.33
C LEU A 4 18.34 -30.52 3.92
N ARG A 5 17.55 -31.09 3.03
CA ARG A 5 17.01 -30.24 1.98
C ARG A 5 16.04 -29.28 2.63
N ALA A 6 16.58 -28.15 3.06
CA ALA A 6 15.76 -27.01 3.41
C ALA A 6 14.65 -26.93 2.37
N ILE A 7 13.43 -27.14 2.79
CA ILE A 7 12.26 -26.75 2.03
C ILE A 7 12.51 -25.28 1.79
N ARG A 8 13.04 -24.94 0.63
CA ARG A 8 13.06 -23.56 0.16
C ARG A 8 11.59 -23.18 0.07
N GLY A 9 11.07 -22.66 1.18
CA GLY A 9 9.73 -22.15 1.21
C GLY A 9 9.64 -21.23 0.02
N ARG A 10 8.73 -21.51 -0.91
CA ARG A 10 8.41 -20.59 -2.00
C ARG A 10 8.26 -19.24 -1.34
N LYS A 11 9.14 -18.29 -1.64
CA LYS A 11 9.00 -16.91 -1.20
C LYS A 11 7.62 -16.49 -1.69
N ARG A 12 6.65 -16.45 -0.78
CA ARG A 12 5.30 -16.03 -1.11
C ARG A 12 5.43 -14.61 -1.64
N SER A 13 4.98 -14.40 -2.86
CA SER A 13 4.91 -13.04 -3.41
C SER A 13 4.02 -12.20 -2.50
N ILE A 14 4.43 -10.96 -2.27
CA ILE A 14 3.63 -10.01 -1.49
C ILE A 14 2.31 -9.80 -2.20
N LYS A 15 1.22 -9.99 -1.48
CA LYS A 15 -0.12 -9.84 -1.97
C LYS A 15 -0.42 -8.37 -2.28
N PHE A 16 -1.10 -8.12 -3.39
CA PHE A 16 -1.60 -6.79 -3.68
C PHE A 16 -2.77 -6.48 -2.75
N SER A 17 -2.63 -5.46 -1.93
CA SER A 17 -3.68 -4.94 -1.06
C SER A 17 -3.49 -3.44 -0.86
N ARG A 18 -4.58 -2.75 -0.51
CA ARG A 18 -4.56 -1.32 -0.19
C ARG A 18 -3.48 -0.98 0.83
N GLU A 19 -3.37 -1.80 1.87
CA GLU A 19 -2.41 -1.59 2.94
C GLU A 19 -0.97 -1.87 2.55
N ASN A 20 -0.76 -2.88 1.73
CA ASN A 20 0.57 -3.18 1.22
C ASN A 20 1.05 -2.11 0.23
N VAL A 21 0.15 -1.49 -0.52
CA VAL A 21 0.46 -0.30 -1.34
C VAL A 21 0.87 0.86 -0.44
N TRP A 22 0.12 1.12 0.63
CA TRP A 22 0.48 2.16 1.59
C TRP A 22 1.84 1.90 2.25
N ALA A 23 2.10 0.67 2.64
CA ALA A 23 3.39 0.28 3.22
C ALA A 23 4.54 0.40 2.21
N ARG A 24 4.33 0.00 0.96
CA ARG A 24 5.33 0.17 -0.10
C ARG A 24 5.73 1.63 -0.27
N ASP A 25 4.77 2.52 -0.30
CA ASP A 25 4.98 3.96 -0.49
C ASP A 25 5.27 4.69 0.82
N ARG A 26 5.42 3.94 1.93
CA ARG A 26 5.77 4.45 3.27
C ARG A 26 4.82 5.52 3.80
N GLY A 27 3.54 5.40 3.48
CA GLY A 27 2.52 6.37 3.90
C GLY A 27 2.79 7.78 3.37
N THR A 28 3.35 7.90 2.19
CA THR A 28 3.71 9.17 1.58
C THR A 28 2.98 9.35 0.25
N CYS A 29 2.36 10.50 0.06
CA CYS A 29 1.78 10.85 -1.23
C CYS A 29 2.87 10.87 -2.31
N GLN A 30 2.67 10.14 -3.38
CA GLN A 30 3.66 10.03 -4.45
C GLN A 30 3.71 11.24 -5.38
N TYR A 31 2.82 12.19 -5.19
CA TYR A 31 2.79 13.45 -5.95
C TYR A 31 3.40 14.62 -5.16
N CYS A 32 2.87 14.94 -3.98
CA CYS A 32 3.35 16.08 -3.19
C CYS A 32 4.39 15.71 -2.12
N GLY A 33 4.49 14.46 -1.74
CA GLY A 33 5.42 13.99 -0.71
C GLY A 33 4.91 14.13 0.73
N ASP A 34 3.69 14.58 0.93
CA ASP A 34 3.10 14.69 2.26
C ASP A 34 2.80 13.32 2.86
N LYS A 35 2.94 13.21 4.17
CA LYS A 35 2.53 12.01 4.89
C LYS A 35 1.02 11.91 4.90
N VAL A 36 0.53 10.70 4.64
CA VAL A 36 -0.88 10.38 4.69
C VAL A 36 -1.14 9.30 5.71
N THR A 37 -2.23 9.47 6.46
CA THR A 37 -2.62 8.47 7.43
C THR A 37 -3.16 7.22 6.72
N ARG A 38 -3.03 6.10 7.38
CA ARG A 38 -3.54 4.83 6.89
C ARG A 38 -5.05 4.81 6.67
N ALA A 39 -5.80 5.57 7.48
CA ALA A 39 -7.24 5.70 7.34
C ALA A 39 -7.65 6.73 6.29
N GLY A 40 -6.83 7.75 6.05
CA GLY A 40 -7.18 8.90 5.22
C GLY A 40 -6.53 8.94 3.84
N PHE A 41 -5.74 7.94 3.48
CA PHE A 41 -5.11 7.94 2.17
C PHE A 41 -6.06 7.44 1.07
N THR A 42 -5.82 7.92 -0.12
CA THR A 42 -6.37 7.34 -1.34
C THR A 42 -5.26 6.66 -2.13
N TYR A 43 -5.57 5.61 -2.84
CA TYR A 43 -4.65 5.13 -3.86
C TYR A 43 -5.19 5.50 -5.24
N ASP A 44 -4.29 5.92 -6.06
CA ASP A 44 -4.59 6.45 -7.37
C ASP A 44 -4.09 5.51 -8.46
N HIS A 45 -4.90 5.33 -9.49
CA HIS A 45 -4.45 4.67 -10.72
C HIS A 45 -3.66 5.68 -11.54
N VAL A 46 -2.37 5.46 -11.69
CA VAL A 46 -1.48 6.36 -12.44
C VAL A 46 -2.03 6.56 -13.86
N ILE A 47 -2.29 5.46 -14.56
CA ILE A 47 -3.11 5.48 -15.76
C ILE A 47 -4.55 5.20 -15.33
N PRO A 48 -5.48 6.15 -15.54
CA PRO A 48 -6.87 5.97 -15.12
C PRO A 48 -7.52 4.74 -15.75
N ARG A 49 -8.41 4.12 -15.00
CA ARG A 49 -9.18 2.97 -15.52
C ARG A 49 -9.93 3.28 -16.80
N ALA A 50 -10.45 4.50 -16.91
CA ALA A 50 -11.12 4.98 -18.13
C ALA A 50 -10.19 5.06 -19.34
N GLN A 51 -8.88 5.12 -19.13
CA GLN A 51 -7.85 5.12 -20.18
C GLN A 51 -7.14 3.75 -20.30
N GLY A 52 -7.73 2.69 -19.78
CA GLY A 52 -7.20 1.33 -19.86
C GLY A 52 -6.25 0.93 -18.73
N GLY A 53 -6.13 1.73 -17.68
CA GLY A 53 -5.29 1.42 -16.53
C GLY A 53 -5.80 0.23 -15.74
N GLN A 54 -4.89 -0.64 -15.33
CA GLN A 54 -5.19 -1.82 -14.53
C GLN A 54 -4.94 -1.56 -13.04
N THR A 55 -5.65 -2.30 -12.18
CA THR A 55 -5.39 -2.28 -10.73
C THR A 55 -4.29 -3.27 -10.42
N GLU A 56 -3.05 -2.82 -10.45
CA GLU A 56 -1.86 -3.64 -10.26
C GLU A 56 -0.73 -2.85 -9.61
N TRP A 57 0.29 -3.56 -9.12
CA TRP A 57 1.43 -2.96 -8.44
C TRP A 57 2.13 -1.85 -9.24
N THR A 58 2.17 -1.99 -10.55
CA THR A 58 2.87 -1.06 -11.45
C THR A 58 2.04 0.15 -11.85
N ASN A 59 0.75 0.18 -11.50
CA ASN A 59 -0.16 1.26 -11.88
C ASN A 59 -0.87 1.94 -10.71
N VAL A 60 -0.62 1.52 -9.48
CA VAL A 60 -1.28 2.09 -8.29
C VAL A 60 -0.25 2.74 -7.39
N ALA A 61 -0.54 3.96 -6.93
CA ALA A 61 0.29 4.74 -6.03
C ALA A 61 -0.54 5.38 -4.91
N VAL A 62 0.09 5.61 -3.76
CA VAL A 62 -0.55 6.34 -2.66
C VAL A 62 -0.65 7.82 -3.03
N ALA A 63 -1.82 8.39 -2.81
CA ALA A 63 -2.06 9.82 -3.01
C ALA A 63 -2.85 10.40 -1.84
N CYS A 64 -2.61 11.66 -1.54
CA CYS A 64 -3.47 12.42 -0.65
C CYS A 64 -4.76 12.85 -1.40
N GLY A 65 -5.80 13.18 -0.65
CA GLY A 65 -7.07 13.61 -1.23
C GLY A 65 -6.93 14.77 -2.23
N PRO A 66 -6.26 15.87 -1.86
CA PRO A 66 -6.06 17.01 -2.76
C PRO A 66 -5.34 16.67 -4.06
N CYS A 67 -4.26 15.89 -4.00
CA CYS A 67 -3.54 15.47 -5.22
C CYS A 67 -4.38 14.55 -6.11
N ASN A 68 -5.11 13.62 -5.49
CA ASN A 68 -5.98 12.73 -6.22
C ASN A 68 -7.11 13.48 -6.95
N GLN A 69 -7.74 14.45 -6.27
CA GLN A 69 -8.76 15.31 -6.87
C GLN A 69 -8.20 16.18 -8.00
N ARG A 70 -7.03 16.76 -7.81
CA ARG A 70 -6.37 17.60 -8.83
C ARG A 70 -6.01 16.79 -10.08
N LYS A 71 -5.57 15.55 -9.91
CA LYS A 71 -5.28 14.67 -11.04
C LYS A 71 -6.57 14.28 -11.78
N GLY A 72 -7.63 13.94 -11.04
CA GLY A 72 -8.89 13.49 -11.61
C GLY A 72 -8.72 12.25 -12.49
N GLY A 73 -9.48 12.16 -13.57
CA GLY A 73 -9.43 11.07 -14.54
C GLY A 73 -8.33 11.21 -15.59
N ARG A 74 -7.24 11.91 -15.28
CA ARG A 74 -6.13 12.18 -16.21
C ARG A 74 -4.88 11.41 -15.80
N THR A 75 -3.94 11.23 -16.72
CA THR A 75 -2.60 10.76 -16.39
C THR A 75 -1.82 11.87 -15.66
N PRO A 76 -0.75 11.56 -14.93
CA PRO A 76 0.07 12.59 -14.29
C PRO A 76 0.58 13.63 -15.29
N GLN A 77 0.99 13.21 -16.47
CA GLN A 77 1.45 14.11 -17.54
C GLN A 77 0.34 15.05 -18.01
N GLN A 78 -0.86 14.55 -18.19
CA GLN A 78 -2.03 15.37 -18.57
C GLN A 78 -2.41 16.36 -17.47
N ALA A 79 -2.20 16.01 -16.21
CA ALA A 79 -2.49 16.85 -15.07
C ALA A 79 -1.33 17.80 -14.70
N GLY A 80 -0.19 17.73 -15.39
CA GLY A 80 1.00 18.49 -15.06
C GLY A 80 1.62 18.07 -13.71
N MET A 81 1.46 16.81 -13.34
CA MET A 81 1.95 16.24 -12.07
C MET A 81 3.07 15.25 -12.35
N THR A 82 3.98 15.12 -11.38
CA THR A 82 5.10 14.19 -11.47
C THR A 82 5.05 13.21 -10.31
N LEU A 83 5.22 11.93 -10.60
CA LEU A 83 5.41 10.92 -9.57
C LEU A 83 6.81 11.02 -8.98
N ARG A 84 6.91 10.94 -7.66
CA ARG A 84 8.20 10.93 -6.95
C ARG A 84 8.97 9.65 -7.20
N THR A 85 8.26 8.52 -7.25
CA THR A 85 8.81 7.21 -7.59
C THR A 85 7.84 6.48 -8.50
N GLN A 86 8.37 5.69 -9.40
CA GLN A 86 7.53 4.83 -10.24
C GLN A 86 6.97 3.69 -9.40
N PRO A 87 5.68 3.37 -9.52
CA PRO A 87 5.11 2.25 -8.82
C PRO A 87 5.70 0.94 -9.34
N VAL A 88 6.19 0.13 -8.41
CA VAL A 88 6.79 -1.17 -8.72
C VAL A 88 6.25 -2.23 -7.76
N ARG A 89 6.34 -3.48 -8.19
CA ARG A 89 6.03 -4.60 -7.31
C ARG A 89 7.14 -4.75 -6.26
N PRO A 90 6.84 -4.65 -4.96
CA PRO A 90 7.85 -4.74 -3.93
C PRO A 90 8.33 -6.19 -3.77
N LYS A 91 9.61 -6.35 -3.52
CA LYS A 91 10.18 -7.65 -3.09
C LYS A 91 9.99 -7.87 -1.60
N THR A 92 10.05 -6.79 -0.83
CA THR A 92 9.86 -6.74 0.62
C THR A 92 9.09 -5.49 0.97
N LEU A 93 8.32 -5.53 2.07
CA LEU A 93 7.65 -4.34 2.59
C LEU A 93 8.52 -3.65 3.63
N PRO A 94 8.53 -2.30 3.68
CA PRO A 94 9.17 -1.57 4.74
C PRO A 94 8.61 -1.94 6.11
N ASN A 95 9.44 -1.86 7.14
CA ASN A 95 9.06 -2.18 8.52
C ASN A 95 8.00 -1.26 9.15
N VAL A 96 7.45 -0.32 8.39
CA VAL A 96 6.39 0.60 8.84
C VAL A 96 5.20 -0.15 9.46
N LEU A 97 4.92 -1.35 8.97
CA LEU A 97 3.85 -2.18 9.52
C LEU A 97 4.24 -2.94 10.80
N ARG A 98 5.52 -3.21 11.01
CA ARG A 98 5.98 -3.88 12.24
C ARG A 98 5.83 -3.00 13.46
N PHE A 99 5.96 -1.68 13.33
CA PHE A 99 5.81 -0.75 14.44
C PHE A 99 4.37 -0.65 14.95
N THR A 100 3.39 -0.86 14.09
CA THR A 100 1.97 -0.83 14.47
C THR A 100 1.48 -2.18 15.02
N LEU A 101 2.23 -3.24 14.81
CA LEU A 101 1.86 -4.60 15.23
C LEU A 101 2.61 -5.08 16.47
N THR A 102 3.66 -4.39 16.91
CA THR A 102 4.32 -4.70 18.18
C THR A 102 3.46 -4.14 19.33
N TRP A 103 2.86 -5.06 20.06
CA TRP A 103 2.20 -4.77 21.31
C TRP A 103 3.18 -4.09 22.26
N ALA A 104 2.98 -2.82 22.55
CA ALA A 104 3.69 -2.15 23.62
C ALA A 104 3.04 -2.51 24.96
N PRO A 105 3.80 -2.93 25.98
CA PRO A 105 3.27 -3.13 27.31
C PRO A 105 2.59 -1.85 27.80
N GLY A 106 1.31 -1.92 28.18
CA GLY A 106 0.52 -0.76 28.61
C GLY A 106 -0.43 -0.17 27.59
N MET A 107 -0.55 -0.73 26.39
CA MET A 107 -1.58 -0.32 25.44
C MET A 107 -2.97 -0.68 25.95
N PRO A 108 -3.95 0.25 25.84
CA PRO A 108 -5.32 -0.03 26.25
C PRO A 108 -5.97 -1.12 25.39
N PRO A 109 -6.94 -1.89 25.94
CA PRO A 109 -7.63 -2.98 25.22
C PRO A 109 -8.27 -2.57 23.89
N THR A 110 -8.59 -1.31 23.70
CA THR A 110 -9.10 -0.73 22.45
C THR A 110 -8.17 -0.89 21.26
N CYS A 111 -6.88 -1.10 21.50
CA CYS A 111 -5.93 -1.38 20.43
C CYS A 111 -6.05 -2.78 19.85
N LYS A 112 -6.64 -3.73 20.59
CA LYS A 112 -6.95 -5.08 20.06
C LYS A 112 -8.02 -5.04 19.00
N ASP A 113 -9.03 -4.20 19.16
CA ASP A 113 -10.11 -4.02 18.18
C ASP A 113 -9.59 -3.38 16.90
N PHE A 114 -8.62 -2.50 17.02
CA PHE A 114 -7.94 -1.89 15.87
C PHE A 114 -7.13 -2.92 15.06
N LEU A 115 -6.46 -3.86 15.72
CA LEU A 115 -5.71 -4.94 15.06
C LEU A 115 -6.65 -5.99 14.42
N ALA A 116 -7.78 -6.30 15.05
CA ALA A 116 -8.81 -7.17 14.50
C ALA A 116 -9.46 -6.55 13.25
N SER A 117 -9.74 -5.27 13.29
CA SER A 117 -10.21 -4.48 12.14
C SER A 117 -9.21 -4.49 10.98
N TYR A 118 -7.92 -4.56 11.28
CA TYR A 118 -6.86 -4.62 10.28
C TYR A 118 -6.88 -5.90 9.45
N HIS A 119 -7.09 -7.05 10.09
CA HIS A 119 -7.21 -8.32 9.38
C HIS A 119 -8.47 -8.38 8.51
N TYR A 120 -9.55 -7.80 8.98
CA TYR A 120 -10.82 -7.74 8.25
C TYR A 120 -10.68 -6.99 6.90
N TRP A 121 -9.97 -5.86 6.90
CA TRP A 121 -9.78 -5.06 5.68
C TRP A 121 -8.87 -5.71 4.64
N SER A 122 -7.96 -6.57 5.06
CA SER A 122 -7.10 -7.28 4.12
C SER A 122 -7.84 -8.36 3.33
N ASP A 123 -8.90 -8.92 3.91
CA ASP A 123 -9.69 -9.97 3.28
C ASP A 123 -10.71 -9.40 2.26
N GLU A 124 -11.23 -8.19 2.48
CA GLU A 124 -12.17 -7.55 1.55
C GLU A 124 -11.55 -7.12 0.22
N LEU A 125 -10.27 -6.89 0.17
CA LEU A 125 -9.58 -6.47 -1.06
C LEU A 125 -9.20 -7.63 -1.98
N GLU A 126 -9.45 -8.85 -1.53
CA GLU A 126 -9.20 -10.09 -2.28
C GLU A 126 -10.39 -10.54 -3.14
N ALA A 127 -11.54 -9.98 -2.88
CA ALA A 127 -12.75 -10.32 -3.60
C ALA A 127 -12.87 -9.55 -4.93
#